data_6536ff77fd2690c9f23d5d64d3948ebb
#
_entry.id   6536ff77fd2690c9f23d5d64d3948ebb
#
_cell.length_a   1.000
_cell.length_b   1.000
_cell.length_c   1.000
_cell.angle_alpha   90.00
_cell.angle_beta   90.00
_cell.angle_gamma   90.00
#
_symmetry.space_group_name_H-M   'P 1'
#
loop_
_entity.id
_entity.type
_entity.pdbx_description
1 polymer ?
#
loop_
_entity_poly.entity_id
_entity_poly.type
_entity_poly.pdbx_seq_one_letter_code
_entity_poly.pdbx_strand_id
1 'polypeptide(L)'
;MLSLESKVSVPKEVLFHEVADEDVDEMVLLDLVHGLYFSLDDVGARMFVLISEHGELKAVHQALLEEYAVDSQQLEQDLLELTGQLVANGLLQVRAS
;
A
#
# COMPACT_ATOMS: atom_id res chain seq x y z
N MET A 1 13.03 -9.68 -4.93
CA MET A 1 13.06 -8.21 -4.95
C MET A 1 11.79 -7.66 -5.57
N LEU A 2 11.17 -6.67 -4.94
CA LEU A 2 9.95 -6.07 -5.45
C LEU A 2 10.23 -5.16 -6.64
N SER A 3 9.33 -5.20 -7.61
CA SER A 3 9.35 -4.32 -8.79
C SER A 3 7.91 -4.02 -9.18
N LEU A 4 7.72 -3.19 -10.20
CA LEU A 4 6.37 -2.92 -10.71
C LEU A 4 5.72 -4.16 -11.31
N GLU A 5 6.50 -5.19 -11.63
CA GLU A 5 5.97 -6.47 -12.11
C GLU A 5 5.44 -7.35 -10.97
N SER A 6 5.73 -6.98 -9.72
CA SER A 6 5.30 -7.77 -8.57
C SER A 6 3.80 -7.63 -8.33
N LYS A 7 3.21 -8.72 -7.86
CA LYS A 7 1.80 -8.74 -7.42
C LYS A 7 1.76 -9.00 -5.94
N VAL A 8 0.91 -8.27 -5.25
CA VAL A 8 0.77 -8.39 -3.79
C VAL A 8 -0.69 -8.46 -3.42
N SER A 9 -0.98 -8.99 -2.24
CA SER A 9 -2.33 -9.06 -1.71
C SER A 9 -2.32 -8.78 -0.21
N VAL A 10 -3.48 -8.39 0.30
CA VAL A 10 -3.69 -8.16 1.73
C VAL A 10 -4.02 -9.49 2.38
N PRO A 11 -3.25 -9.94 3.39
CA PRO A 11 -3.59 -11.17 4.11
C PRO A 11 -4.96 -11.07 4.78
N LYS A 12 -5.63 -12.21 4.95
CA LYS A 12 -6.97 -12.26 5.54
C LYS A 12 -7.03 -11.72 6.96
N GLU A 13 -5.96 -11.90 7.71
CA GLU A 13 -5.86 -11.46 9.11
C GLU A 13 -5.55 -9.98 9.26
N VAL A 14 -5.33 -9.27 8.17
CA VAL A 14 -5.05 -7.83 8.20
C VAL A 14 -6.33 -7.06 7.89
N LEU A 15 -6.73 -6.22 8.83
CA LEU A 15 -7.84 -5.30 8.64
C LEU A 15 -7.28 -3.91 8.39
N PHE A 16 -7.96 -3.14 7.58
CA PHE A 16 -7.58 -1.75 7.34
C PHE A 16 -8.80 -0.87 7.49
N HIS A 17 -8.58 0.30 8.08
CA HIS A 17 -9.65 1.25 8.37
C HIS A 17 -9.18 2.66 8.03
N GLU A 18 -9.92 3.33 7.16
CA GLU A 18 -9.67 4.74 6.86
C GLU A 18 -10.25 5.59 7.99
N VAL A 19 -9.39 6.44 8.55
CA VAL A 19 -9.84 7.44 9.51
C VAL A 19 -10.13 8.70 8.71
N ALA A 20 -11.40 8.90 8.36
CA ALA A 20 -11.83 10.08 7.62
C ALA A 20 -12.12 11.19 8.61
N ASP A 21 -11.13 12.00 8.92
CA ASP A 21 -11.31 13.24 9.64
C ASP A 21 -11.15 14.38 8.64
N GLU A 22 -11.80 15.51 8.87
CA GLU A 22 -11.79 16.65 7.94
C GLU A 22 -10.39 17.16 7.61
N ASP A 23 -9.43 16.93 8.53
CA ASP A 23 -8.07 17.44 8.40
C ASP A 23 -7.02 16.37 8.15
N VAL A 24 -7.35 15.08 8.23
CA VAL A 24 -6.34 14.02 8.14
C VAL A 24 -6.92 12.78 7.46
N ASP A 25 -6.34 12.45 6.30
CA ASP A 25 -6.59 11.16 5.65
C ASP A 25 -5.54 10.18 6.16
N GLU A 26 -5.88 9.43 7.20
CA GLU A 26 -5.02 8.38 7.73
C GLU A 26 -5.66 7.02 7.53
N MET A 27 -4.83 6.01 7.42
CA MET A 27 -5.30 4.63 7.40
C MET A 27 -4.55 3.87 8.48
N VAL A 28 -5.28 3.06 9.23
CA VAL A 28 -4.68 2.16 10.22
C VAL A 28 -4.82 0.74 9.71
N LEU A 29 -3.71 0.02 9.71
CA LEU A 29 -3.66 -1.40 9.38
C LEU A 29 -3.52 -2.18 10.67
N LEU A 30 -4.33 -3.23 10.84
CA LEU A 30 -4.33 -4.06 12.04
C LEU A 30 -4.03 -5.50 11.65
N ASP A 31 -2.99 -6.09 12.25
CA ASP A 31 -2.69 -7.50 12.12
C ASP A 31 -3.27 -8.20 13.35
N LEU A 32 -4.37 -8.92 13.15
CA LEU A 32 -5.10 -9.56 14.23
C LEU A 32 -4.36 -10.77 14.82
N VAL A 33 -3.46 -11.37 14.04
CA VAL A 33 -2.70 -12.54 14.50
C VAL A 33 -1.58 -12.13 15.45
N HIS A 34 -0.86 -11.08 15.10
CA HIS A 34 0.32 -10.64 15.86
C HIS A 34 0.03 -9.45 16.78
N GLY A 35 -1.17 -8.89 16.72
CA GLY A 35 -1.55 -7.77 17.57
C GLY A 35 -0.79 -6.47 17.25
N LEU A 36 -0.37 -6.30 16.00
CA LEU A 36 0.37 -5.14 15.57
C LEU A 36 -0.52 -4.18 14.78
N TYR A 37 -0.22 -2.90 14.87
CA TYR A 37 -0.88 -1.92 14.03
C TYR A 37 0.17 -1.05 13.31
N PHE A 38 -0.24 -0.48 12.19
CA PHE A 38 0.61 0.36 11.37
C PHE A 38 -0.23 1.51 10.82
N SER A 39 0.28 2.74 10.93
CA SER A 39 -0.43 3.93 10.44
C SER A 39 0.18 4.40 9.13
N LEU A 40 -0.70 4.77 8.19
CA LEU A 40 -0.30 5.34 6.91
C LEU A 40 -0.82 6.77 6.80
N ASP A 41 0.00 7.65 6.21
CA ASP A 41 -0.41 9.01 5.90
C ASP A 41 -1.35 9.00 4.67
N ASP A 42 -1.77 10.17 4.21
CA ASP A 42 -2.70 10.30 3.10
C ASP A 42 -2.19 9.63 1.81
N VAL A 43 -0.92 9.84 1.46
CA VAL A 43 -0.33 9.23 0.25
C VAL A 43 -0.19 7.73 0.42
N GLY A 44 0.31 7.27 1.57
CA GLY A 44 0.44 5.85 1.87
C GLY A 44 -0.90 5.15 1.92
N ALA A 45 -1.92 5.80 2.50
CA ALA A 45 -3.28 5.28 2.53
C ALA A 45 -3.83 5.08 1.12
N ARG A 46 -3.63 6.06 0.24
CA ARG A 46 -4.08 5.96 -1.14
C ARG A 46 -3.36 4.84 -1.88
N MET A 47 -2.06 4.70 -1.67
CA MET A 47 -1.29 3.59 -2.23
C MET A 47 -1.86 2.25 -1.79
N PHE A 48 -2.15 2.11 -0.49
CA PHE A 48 -2.68 0.88 0.06
C PHE A 48 -4.06 0.53 -0.51
N VAL A 49 -4.95 1.52 -0.63
CA VAL A 49 -6.28 1.30 -1.22
C VAL A 49 -6.14 0.77 -2.64
N LEU A 50 -5.27 1.39 -3.45
CA LEU A 50 -5.05 0.97 -4.83
C LEU A 50 -4.41 -0.41 -4.89
N ILE A 51 -3.50 -0.73 -3.97
CA ILE A 51 -2.91 -2.06 -3.87
C ILE A 51 -4.01 -3.10 -3.58
N SER A 52 -4.92 -2.80 -2.65
CA SER A 52 -5.99 -3.73 -2.31
C SER A 52 -6.96 -3.95 -3.45
N GLU A 53 -7.14 -2.94 -4.31
CA GLU A 53 -8.04 -3.02 -5.46
C GLU A 53 -7.42 -3.72 -6.66
N HIS A 54 -6.16 -3.43 -6.95
CA HIS A 54 -5.50 -3.89 -8.17
C HIS A 54 -4.59 -5.11 -7.97
N GLY A 55 -3.88 -5.15 -6.86
CA GLY A 55 -2.94 -6.24 -6.58
C GLY A 55 -1.64 -6.19 -7.37
N GLU A 56 -1.61 -5.53 -8.53
CA GLU A 56 -0.44 -5.40 -9.37
C GLU A 56 0.16 -4.01 -9.19
N LEU A 57 1.44 -3.93 -8.82
CA LEU A 57 2.09 -2.66 -8.52
C LEU A 57 2.17 -1.73 -9.73
N LYS A 58 2.29 -2.29 -10.92
CA LYS A 58 2.29 -1.48 -12.15
C LYS A 58 0.97 -0.72 -12.33
N ALA A 59 -0.16 -1.39 -12.09
CA ALA A 59 -1.47 -0.75 -12.18
C ALA A 59 -1.63 0.32 -11.11
N VAL A 60 -1.14 0.07 -9.91
CA VAL A 60 -1.15 1.04 -8.81
C VAL A 60 -0.34 2.28 -9.18
N HIS A 61 0.86 2.06 -9.72
CA HIS A 61 1.74 3.15 -10.15
C HIS A 61 1.06 4.03 -11.22
N GLN A 62 0.45 3.41 -12.22
CA GLN A 62 -0.24 4.14 -13.28
C GLN A 62 -1.42 4.94 -12.73
N ALA A 63 -2.21 4.35 -11.82
CA ALA A 63 -3.34 5.04 -11.22
C ALA A 63 -2.88 6.26 -10.41
N LEU A 64 -1.78 6.12 -9.68
CA LEU A 64 -1.21 7.23 -8.90
C LEU A 64 -0.69 8.35 -9.79
N LEU A 65 -0.08 8.01 -10.94
CA LEU A 65 0.39 9.01 -11.90
C LEU A 65 -0.75 9.83 -12.48
N GLU A 66 -1.94 9.25 -12.59
CA GLU A 66 -3.12 9.97 -13.06
C GLU A 66 -3.70 10.89 -11.98
N GLU A 67 -3.52 10.54 -10.71
CA GLU A 67 -4.06 11.32 -9.59
C GLU A 67 -3.12 12.44 -9.12
N TYR A 68 -1.81 12.24 -9.25
CA TYR A 68 -0.80 13.15 -8.71
C TYR A 68 0.15 13.61 -9.80
N ALA A 69 0.46 14.92 -9.79
CA ALA A 69 1.44 15.49 -10.71
C ALA A 69 2.84 15.35 -10.10
N VAL A 70 3.39 14.15 -10.15
CA VAL A 70 4.68 13.82 -9.52
C VAL A 70 5.61 13.13 -10.52
N ASP A 71 6.90 13.08 -10.20
CA ASP A 71 7.88 12.37 -10.99
C ASP A 71 7.63 10.86 -10.93
N SER A 72 7.57 10.23 -12.10
CA SER A 72 7.27 8.81 -12.23
C SER A 72 8.29 7.92 -11.52
N GLN A 73 9.59 8.24 -11.64
CA GLN A 73 10.64 7.46 -10.97
C GLN A 73 10.59 7.58 -9.47
N GLN A 74 10.38 8.78 -8.96
CA GLN A 74 10.28 9.02 -7.53
C GLN A 74 9.07 8.28 -6.95
N LEU A 75 7.94 8.36 -7.65
CA LEU A 75 6.73 7.66 -7.24
C LEU A 75 6.93 6.15 -7.22
N GLU A 76 7.62 5.60 -8.22
CA GLU A 76 7.94 4.19 -8.25
C GLU A 76 8.77 3.77 -7.04
N GLN A 77 9.80 4.54 -6.71
CA GLN A 77 10.66 4.27 -5.55
C GLN A 77 9.85 4.31 -4.26
N ASP A 78 9.02 5.33 -4.10
CA ASP A 78 8.20 5.49 -2.90
C ASP A 78 7.20 4.33 -2.74
N LEU A 79 6.57 3.92 -3.84
CA LEU A 79 5.63 2.80 -3.84
C LEU A 79 6.32 1.49 -3.48
N LEU A 80 7.48 1.22 -4.07
CA LEU A 80 8.23 0.01 -3.78
C LEU A 80 8.76 -0.01 -2.36
N GLU A 81 9.19 1.13 -1.84
CA GLU A 81 9.67 1.24 -0.47
C GLU A 81 8.54 0.95 0.52
N LEU A 82 7.37 1.58 0.34
CA LEU A 82 6.23 1.34 1.21
C LEU A 82 5.78 -0.12 1.14
N THR A 83 5.67 -0.66 -0.07
CA THR A 83 5.27 -2.05 -0.27
C THR A 83 6.25 -3.00 0.43
N GLY A 84 7.55 -2.73 0.30
CA GLY A 84 8.59 -3.53 0.95
C GLY A 84 8.47 -3.50 2.47
N GLN A 85 8.20 -2.34 3.05
CA GLN A 85 7.99 -2.21 4.48
C GLN A 85 6.77 -3.00 4.95
N LEU A 86 5.68 -2.92 4.20
CA LEU A 86 4.45 -3.63 4.57
C LEU A 86 4.62 -5.14 4.43
N VAL A 87 5.33 -5.60 3.40
CA VAL A 87 5.64 -7.02 3.25
C VAL A 87 6.52 -7.51 4.41
N ALA A 88 7.54 -6.73 4.76
CA ALA A 88 8.45 -7.09 5.85
C ALA A 88 7.73 -7.18 7.19
N ASN A 89 6.65 -6.42 7.38
CA ASN A 89 5.86 -6.43 8.61
C ASN A 89 4.66 -7.36 8.55
N GLY A 90 4.52 -8.14 7.49
CA GLY A 90 3.42 -9.10 7.36
C GLY A 90 2.07 -8.50 7.02
N LEU A 91 2.05 -7.23 6.62
CA LEU A 91 0.80 -6.52 6.29
C LEU A 91 0.41 -6.65 4.82
N LEU A 92 1.35 -7.04 3.98
CA LEU A 92 1.11 -7.44 2.60
C LEU A 92 1.90 -8.72 2.34
N GLN A 93 1.44 -9.51 1.37
CA GLN A 93 2.19 -10.69 0.94
C GLN A 93 2.37 -10.67 -0.56
N VAL A 94 3.55 -11.10 -1.01
CA VAL A 94 3.87 -11.19 -2.43
C VAL A 94 3.16 -12.43 -2.98
N ARG A 95 2.45 -12.27 -4.09
CA ARG A 95 1.77 -13.37 -4.75
C ARG A 95 2.71 -14.01 -5.77
N ALA A 96 2.68 -15.33 -5.81
CA ALA A 96 3.36 -16.06 -6.86
C ALA A 96 2.64 -15.79 -8.19
N SER A 97 3.40 -15.46 -9.21
CA SER A 97 2.87 -15.24 -10.54
C SER A 97 2.57 -16.59 -11.23
#